data_3a3bf1fc900355ee685cd9d21e6cc6f4
#
_entry.id   3a3bf1fc900355ee685cd9d21e6cc6f4
#
_cell.length_a   1.000
_cell.length_b   1.000
_cell.length_c   1.000
_cell.angle_alpha   90.00
_cell.angle_beta   90.00
_cell.angle_gamma   90.00
#
_symmetry.space_group_name_H-M   'P 1'
#
loop_
_entity.id
_entity.type
_entity.pdbx_description
1 polymer ?
#
loop_
_entity_poly.entity_id
_entity_poly.type
_entity_poly.pdbx_seq_one_letter_code
_entity_poly.pdbx_strand_id
1 'polypeptide(L)'
;IMLRHPWSASRLPRRALGANVLGRLETMSEVLSRAGVADADMNVAIWSLWNYVLGATVTRASFALSHADQAAGQKRLSALSERYPTIERTRLLLDSDWDGTFRKGLDVLLDGLPRG
;
A
#
# COMPACT_ATOMS: atom_id res chain seq x y z
N ILE A 1 4.42 6.56 -17.28
CA ILE A 1 4.96 7.83 -16.76
C ILE A 1 6.44 7.70 -16.47
N MET A 2 6.85 6.63 -15.81
CA MET A 2 8.26 6.36 -15.54
C MET A 2 9.10 6.17 -16.82
N LEU A 3 8.49 5.69 -17.87
CA LEU A 3 9.13 5.47 -19.18
C LEU A 3 9.50 6.76 -19.89
N ARG A 4 8.98 7.90 -19.46
CA ARG A 4 9.34 9.20 -20.04
C ARG A 4 10.70 9.72 -19.59
N HIS A 5 11.27 9.09 -18.55
CA HIS A 5 12.57 9.49 -18.00
C HIS A 5 13.59 8.38 -18.26
N PRO A 6 14.47 8.53 -19.27
CA PRO A 6 15.43 7.47 -19.60
C PRO A 6 16.29 7.03 -18.44
N TRP A 7 16.66 7.97 -17.56
CA TRP A 7 17.45 7.63 -16.38
C TRP A 7 16.68 6.76 -15.38
N SER A 8 15.37 6.97 -15.24
CA SER A 8 14.50 6.13 -14.40
C SER A 8 14.40 4.72 -14.96
N ALA A 9 14.19 4.60 -16.27
CA ALA A 9 14.09 3.32 -16.94
C ALA A 9 15.38 2.50 -16.83
N SER A 10 16.55 3.17 -16.83
CA SER A 10 17.83 2.46 -16.69
C SER A 10 18.16 2.08 -15.26
N ARG A 11 17.73 2.86 -14.26
CA ARG A 11 18.02 2.59 -12.85
C ARG A 11 17.06 1.59 -12.21
N LEU A 12 15.78 1.67 -12.53
CA LEU A 12 14.76 0.79 -11.95
C LEU A 12 15.03 -0.69 -12.20
N PRO A 13 15.35 -1.13 -13.43
CA PRO A 13 15.68 -2.53 -13.66
C PRO A 13 16.85 -3.03 -12.83
N ARG A 14 17.89 -2.21 -12.66
CA ARG A 14 19.05 -2.59 -11.85
C ARG A 14 18.67 -2.79 -10.40
N ARG A 15 17.86 -1.89 -9.81
CA ARG A 15 17.39 -2.02 -8.45
C ARG A 15 16.43 -3.20 -8.30
N ALA A 16 15.51 -3.37 -9.25
CA ALA A 16 14.53 -4.44 -9.23
C ALA A 16 15.18 -5.82 -9.35
N LEU A 17 16.32 -5.90 -10.03
CA LEU A 17 17.05 -7.16 -10.23
C LEU A 17 18.23 -7.35 -9.26
N GLY A 18 18.35 -6.46 -8.27
CA GLY A 18 19.38 -6.61 -7.23
C GLY A 18 19.17 -7.87 -6.41
N ALA A 19 20.27 -8.45 -5.92
CA ALA A 19 20.24 -9.71 -5.18
C ALA A 19 19.30 -9.69 -3.97
N ASN A 20 19.25 -8.56 -3.25
CA ASN A 20 18.39 -8.42 -2.08
C ASN A 20 16.91 -8.43 -2.47
N VAL A 21 16.54 -7.77 -3.56
CA VAL A 21 15.17 -7.73 -4.06
C VAL A 21 14.75 -9.10 -4.55
N LEU A 22 15.60 -9.76 -5.34
CA LEU A 22 15.31 -11.12 -5.84
C LEU A 22 15.16 -12.11 -4.69
N GLY A 23 16.01 -12.01 -3.66
CA GLY A 23 15.90 -12.85 -2.48
C GLY A 23 14.57 -12.67 -1.75
N ARG A 24 14.12 -11.43 -1.61
CA ARG A 24 12.83 -11.14 -0.98
C ARG A 24 11.65 -11.65 -1.80
N LEU A 25 11.71 -11.46 -3.11
CA LEU A 25 10.67 -11.96 -4.01
C LEU A 25 10.61 -13.49 -3.98
N GLU A 26 11.76 -14.16 -3.96
CA GLU A 26 11.82 -15.61 -3.85
C GLU A 26 11.21 -16.09 -2.54
N THR A 27 11.57 -15.48 -1.43
CA THR A 27 11.01 -15.80 -0.12
C THR A 27 9.48 -15.62 -0.09
N MET A 28 8.99 -14.52 -0.62
CA MET A 28 7.56 -14.26 -0.71
C MET A 28 6.86 -15.31 -1.56
N SER A 29 7.46 -15.64 -2.69
CA SER A 29 6.91 -16.66 -3.61
C SER A 29 6.81 -18.02 -2.93
N GLU A 30 7.84 -18.44 -2.20
CA GLU A 30 7.83 -19.70 -1.46
C GLU A 30 6.73 -19.73 -0.39
N VAL A 31 6.60 -18.65 0.38
CA VAL A 31 5.57 -18.56 1.42
C VAL A 31 4.17 -18.63 0.81
N LEU A 32 3.93 -17.91 -0.27
CA LEU A 32 2.63 -17.89 -0.94
C LEU A 32 2.33 -19.25 -1.59
N SER A 33 3.33 -19.90 -2.16
CA SER A 33 3.19 -21.23 -2.73
C SER A 33 2.76 -22.25 -1.66
N ARG A 34 3.39 -22.19 -0.49
CA ARG A 34 3.02 -23.04 0.65
C ARG A 34 1.63 -22.73 1.18
N ALA A 35 1.19 -21.48 1.06
CA ALA A 35 -0.16 -21.06 1.46
C ALA A 35 -1.25 -21.46 0.46
N GLY A 36 -0.88 -22.05 -0.68
CA GLY A 36 -1.83 -22.56 -1.66
C GLY A 36 -2.02 -21.71 -2.89
N VAL A 37 -1.21 -20.67 -3.08
CA VAL A 37 -1.27 -19.85 -4.30
C VAL A 37 -0.65 -20.64 -5.45
N ALA A 38 -1.42 -20.84 -6.52
CA ALA A 38 -0.95 -21.53 -7.70
C ALA A 38 0.09 -20.72 -8.47
N ASP A 39 1.00 -21.36 -9.16
CA ASP A 39 2.05 -20.68 -9.92
C ASP A 39 1.47 -19.70 -10.94
N ALA A 40 0.33 -20.03 -11.56
CA ALA A 40 -0.33 -19.17 -12.52
C ALA A 40 -0.84 -17.84 -11.88
N ASP A 41 -1.09 -17.83 -10.58
CA ASP A 41 -1.61 -16.68 -9.86
C ASP A 41 -0.53 -15.93 -9.07
N MET A 42 0.70 -16.43 -9.11
CA MET A 42 1.80 -15.89 -8.30
C MET A 42 2.10 -14.42 -8.61
N ASN A 43 2.07 -14.03 -9.87
CA ASN A 43 2.33 -12.64 -10.26
C ASN A 43 1.33 -11.69 -9.62
N VAL A 44 0.06 -12.05 -9.67
CA VAL A 44 -1.00 -11.21 -9.07
C VAL A 44 -0.80 -11.13 -7.55
N ALA A 45 -0.54 -12.26 -6.91
CA ALA A 45 -0.35 -12.31 -5.46
C ALA A 45 0.85 -11.47 -5.02
N ILE A 46 2.00 -11.67 -5.65
CA ILE A 46 3.25 -10.97 -5.28
C ILE A 46 3.11 -9.47 -5.48
N TRP A 47 2.67 -9.04 -6.67
CA TRP A 47 2.60 -7.61 -6.94
C TRP A 47 1.49 -6.91 -6.18
N SER A 48 0.42 -7.61 -5.86
CA SER A 48 -0.62 -7.04 -4.98
C SER A 48 -0.08 -6.76 -3.59
N LEU A 49 0.65 -7.72 -3.01
CA LEU A 49 1.27 -7.54 -1.70
C LEU A 49 2.35 -6.47 -1.72
N TRP A 50 3.23 -6.50 -2.71
CA TRP A 50 4.30 -5.52 -2.86
C TRP A 50 3.74 -4.11 -2.95
N ASN A 51 2.76 -3.92 -3.84
CA ASN A 51 2.14 -2.62 -4.03
C ASN A 51 1.41 -2.13 -2.79
N TYR A 52 0.76 -3.04 -2.06
CA TYR A 52 0.09 -2.69 -0.82
C TYR A 52 1.07 -2.17 0.22
N VAL A 53 2.16 -2.89 0.46
CA VAL A 53 3.18 -2.51 1.44
C VAL A 53 3.85 -1.20 1.04
N LEU A 54 4.25 -1.07 -0.22
CA LEU A 54 4.90 0.14 -0.71
C LEU A 54 3.95 1.34 -0.64
N GLY A 55 2.70 1.16 -1.09
CA GLY A 55 1.70 2.21 -1.04
C GLY A 55 1.38 2.63 0.39
N ALA A 56 1.26 1.69 1.30
CA ALA A 56 1.03 1.98 2.71
C ALA A 56 2.18 2.79 3.33
N THR A 57 3.41 2.44 2.99
CA THR A 57 4.59 3.16 3.47
C THR A 57 4.60 4.61 2.98
N VAL A 58 4.34 4.81 1.69
CA VAL A 58 4.30 6.16 1.09
C VAL A 58 3.13 6.96 1.66
N THR A 59 1.97 6.34 1.79
CA THR A 59 0.77 6.99 2.33
C THR A 59 1.01 7.45 3.76
N ARG A 60 1.55 6.57 4.59
CA ARG A 60 1.86 6.92 5.99
C ARG A 60 2.82 8.10 6.08
N ALA A 61 3.88 8.08 5.28
CA ALA A 61 4.85 9.18 5.25
C ALA A 61 4.22 10.50 4.77
N SER A 62 3.32 10.43 3.79
CA SER A 62 2.66 11.60 3.22
C SER A 62 1.61 12.19 4.15
N PHE A 63 0.94 11.37 4.96
CA PHE A 63 -0.14 11.78 5.84
C PHE A 63 0.23 11.74 7.33
N ALA A 64 1.51 11.66 7.65
CA ALA A 64 2.00 11.73 9.04
C ALA A 64 1.95 13.19 9.52
N LEU A 65 0.76 13.65 9.88
CA LEU A 65 0.53 15.02 10.29
C LEU A 65 0.67 15.16 11.81
N SER A 66 1.13 16.35 12.27
CA SER A 66 1.10 16.70 13.69
C SER A 66 -0.36 16.81 14.16
N HIS A 67 -0.56 16.80 15.48
CA HIS A 67 -1.90 16.99 16.06
C HIS A 67 -2.52 18.32 15.63
N ALA A 68 -1.72 19.39 15.55
CA ALA A 68 -2.19 20.68 15.11
C ALA A 68 -2.66 20.65 13.66
N ASP A 69 -1.91 19.98 12.77
CA ASP A 69 -2.28 19.84 11.37
C ASP A 69 -3.53 18.98 11.19
N GLN A 70 -3.68 17.93 12.00
CA GLN A 70 -4.88 17.10 11.99
C GLN A 70 -6.11 17.92 12.41
N ALA A 71 -5.99 18.72 13.46
CA ALA A 71 -7.08 19.58 13.93
C ALA A 71 -7.47 20.64 12.88
N ALA A 72 -6.47 21.26 12.24
CA ALA A 72 -6.70 22.23 11.18
C ALA A 72 -7.39 21.58 9.96
N GLY A 73 -6.94 20.39 9.58
CA GLY A 73 -7.54 19.63 8.48
C GLY A 73 -8.99 19.26 8.78
N GLN A 74 -9.28 18.81 10.00
CA GLN A 74 -10.64 18.48 10.41
C GLN A 74 -11.55 19.70 10.41
N LYS A 75 -11.06 20.82 10.90
CA LYS A 75 -11.82 22.07 10.89
C LYS A 75 -12.16 22.51 9.47
N ARG A 76 -11.21 22.40 8.56
CA ARG A 76 -11.44 22.72 7.15
C ARG A 76 -12.44 21.75 6.51
N LEU A 77 -12.33 20.46 6.81
CA LEU A 77 -13.24 19.44 6.31
C LEU A 77 -14.66 19.71 6.81
N SER A 78 -14.83 20.03 8.10
CA SER A 78 -16.14 20.33 8.66
C SER A 78 -16.79 21.54 7.98
N ALA A 79 -15.98 22.55 7.60
CA ALA A 79 -16.48 23.69 6.85
C ALA A 79 -16.90 23.33 5.42
N LEU A 80 -16.44 22.20 4.88
CA LEU A 80 -16.74 21.71 3.54
C LEU A 80 -17.64 20.47 3.56
N SER A 81 -18.29 20.17 4.69
CA SER A 81 -19.07 18.94 4.90
C SER A 81 -20.17 18.73 3.87
N GLU A 82 -20.76 19.79 3.34
CA GLU A 82 -21.75 19.70 2.28
C GLU A 82 -21.19 19.10 0.99
N ARG A 83 -19.92 19.35 0.71
CA ARG A 83 -19.24 18.81 -0.49
C ARG A 83 -18.68 17.40 -0.26
N TYR A 84 -18.28 17.09 0.98
CA TYR A 84 -17.59 15.85 1.31
C TYR A 84 -18.25 15.14 2.50
N PRO A 85 -19.56 14.87 2.43
CA PRO A 85 -20.30 14.35 3.58
C PRO A 85 -19.82 12.96 4.03
N THR A 86 -19.38 12.14 3.10
CA THR A 86 -18.94 10.78 3.43
C THR A 86 -17.59 10.81 4.15
N ILE A 87 -16.66 11.63 3.67
CA ILE A 87 -15.34 11.75 4.31
C ILE A 87 -15.50 12.24 5.75
N GLU A 88 -16.36 13.24 5.96
CA GLU A 88 -16.60 13.78 7.29
C GLU A 88 -17.27 12.73 8.19
N ARG A 89 -18.32 12.10 7.70
CA ARG A 89 -19.05 11.10 8.48
C ARG A 89 -18.18 9.92 8.89
N THR A 90 -17.32 9.47 8.00
CA THR A 90 -16.43 8.32 8.26
C THR A 90 -15.17 8.71 9.03
N ARG A 91 -14.92 10.01 9.19
CA ARG A 91 -13.75 10.54 9.89
C ARG A 91 -12.44 10.01 9.32
N LEU A 92 -12.40 9.82 8.02
CA LEU A 92 -11.28 9.21 7.31
C LEU A 92 -9.92 9.86 7.61
N LEU A 93 -9.88 11.20 7.69
CA LEU A 93 -8.64 11.94 7.89
C LEU A 93 -8.20 11.97 9.36
N LEU A 94 -9.00 11.46 10.28
CA LEU A 94 -8.69 11.43 11.71
C LEU A 94 -8.21 10.05 12.17
N ASP A 95 -8.18 9.07 11.28
CA ASP A 95 -7.67 7.77 11.62
C ASP A 95 -6.16 7.86 11.83
N SER A 96 -5.71 7.64 13.06
CA SER A 96 -4.30 7.63 13.43
C SER A 96 -3.78 6.24 13.75
N ASP A 97 -4.63 5.23 13.69
CA ASP A 97 -4.23 3.83 13.93
C ASP A 97 -3.73 3.20 12.63
N TRP A 98 -2.61 3.70 12.14
CA TRP A 98 -2.00 3.23 10.90
C TRP A 98 -1.65 1.74 10.94
N ASP A 99 -1.13 1.27 12.07
CA ASP A 99 -0.71 -0.13 12.21
C ASP A 99 -1.91 -1.08 12.20
N GLY A 100 -2.98 -0.74 12.93
CA GLY A 100 -4.20 -1.53 12.94
C GLY A 100 -4.89 -1.55 11.59
N THR A 101 -4.98 -0.41 10.94
CA THR A 101 -5.55 -0.28 9.60
C THR A 101 -4.73 -1.07 8.59
N PHE A 102 -3.41 -1.00 8.68
CA PHE A 102 -2.51 -1.77 7.81
C PHE A 102 -2.74 -3.27 7.96
N ARG A 103 -2.80 -3.79 9.21
CA ARG A 103 -3.01 -5.21 9.46
C ARG A 103 -4.35 -5.70 8.93
N LYS A 104 -5.40 -4.95 9.18
CA LYS A 104 -6.76 -5.30 8.70
C LYS A 104 -6.82 -5.30 7.18
N GLY A 105 -6.21 -4.31 6.55
CA GLY A 105 -6.13 -4.24 5.09
C GLY A 105 -5.31 -5.38 4.49
N LEU A 106 -4.22 -5.76 5.16
CA LEU A 106 -3.43 -6.89 4.74
C LEU A 106 -4.23 -8.20 4.81
N ASP A 107 -5.03 -8.39 5.88
CA ASP A 107 -5.91 -9.54 6.01
C ASP A 107 -6.95 -9.59 4.89
N VAL A 108 -7.55 -8.46 4.54
CA VAL A 108 -8.50 -8.38 3.42
C VAL A 108 -7.83 -8.82 2.12
N LEU A 109 -6.61 -8.34 1.88
CA LEU A 109 -5.86 -8.69 0.68
C LEU A 109 -5.49 -10.17 0.63
N LEU A 110 -5.01 -10.72 1.74
CA LEU A 110 -4.64 -12.13 1.83
C LEU A 110 -5.85 -13.05 1.65
N ASP A 111 -6.99 -12.69 2.24
CA ASP A 111 -8.22 -13.47 2.11
C ASP A 111 -8.75 -13.44 0.67
N GLY A 112 -8.46 -12.38 -0.08
CA GLY A 112 -8.89 -12.24 -1.47
C GLY A 112 -7.96 -12.88 -2.49
N LEU A 113 -6.80 -13.42 -2.08
CA LEU A 113 -5.88 -14.04 -3.03
C LEU A 113 -6.44 -15.34 -3.59
N PRO A 114 -6.23 -15.61 -4.90
CA PRO A 114 -6.66 -16.87 -5.48
C PRO A 114 -5.84 -18.03 -4.91
N ARG A 115 -6.52 -19.12 -4.57
CA ARG A 115 -5.91 -20.33 -4.04
C ARG A 115 -6.42 -21.53 -4.81
N GLY A 116 -5.48 -22.35 -5.26
CA GLY A 116 -5.79 -23.55 -6.00
C GLY A 116 -6.28 -24.70 -5.13
#